data_4cdc6cc8e68e995f0b8c58c86090c5ca
#
_entry.id   4cdc6cc8e68e995f0b8c58c86090c5ca
#
_cell.length_a   1.000
_cell.length_b   1.000
_cell.length_c   1.000
_cell.angle_alpha   90.00
_cell.angle_beta   90.00
_cell.angle_gamma   90.00
#
_symmetry.space_group_name_H-M   'P 1'
#
loop_
_entity.id
_entity.type
_entity.pdbx_description
1 polymer ?
#
loop_
_entity_poly.entity_id
_entity_poly.type
_entity_poly.pdbx_seq_one_letter_code
_entity_poly.pdbx_strand_id
1 'polypeptide(L)'
;MQSSYTDEELVVALQDSNRRREAFAQVVDCYGEKLYWQIRKMVLDHDDANDLLQNTFMKAWANLDYFRGEAKLSTWLYKISINECLTFLNRQRALLKVSLDDADQFLLDRLESDPYFDGDALQKKLQQAILTLPEKQRLVFNMKYFDEMKYEEMSDILGTSVGALKASYHHAVKKVEDYLTKED
;
A
#
# COMPACT_ATOMS: atom_id res chain seq x y z
N MET A 1 -3.06 6.60 21.75
CA MET A 1 -2.17 7.66 22.31
C MET A 1 -1.71 8.52 21.16
N GLN A 2 -1.96 9.83 21.20
CA GLN A 2 -1.42 10.73 20.19
C GLN A 2 0.12 10.77 20.34
N SER A 3 0.81 10.57 19.22
CA SER A 3 2.27 10.67 19.18
C SER A 3 2.71 12.02 19.70
N SER A 4 3.62 12.01 20.65
CA SER A 4 4.24 13.22 21.24
C SER A 4 5.23 13.90 20.28
N TYR A 5 5.55 13.25 19.15
CA TYR A 5 6.57 13.70 18.21
C TYR A 5 5.97 14.13 16.87
N THR A 6 6.49 15.19 16.29
CA THR A 6 6.29 15.52 14.88
C THR A 6 7.16 14.59 14.00
N ASP A 7 6.85 14.49 12.70
CA ASP A 7 7.67 13.71 11.76
C ASP A 7 9.14 14.15 11.77
N GLU A 8 9.40 15.44 11.88
CA GLU A 8 10.75 16.00 11.90
C GLU A 8 11.50 15.59 13.17
N GLU A 9 10.83 15.62 14.33
CA GLU A 9 11.40 15.18 15.60
C GLU A 9 11.68 13.67 15.58
N LEU A 10 10.80 12.87 14.97
CA LEU A 10 11.03 11.43 14.80
C LEU A 10 12.27 11.18 13.94
N VAL A 11 12.42 11.88 12.82
CA VAL A 11 13.60 11.73 11.94
C VAL A 11 14.89 12.05 12.69
N VAL A 12 14.93 13.15 13.46
CA VAL A 12 16.09 13.52 14.27
C VAL A 12 16.38 12.45 15.33
N ALA A 13 15.35 11.97 16.03
CA ALA A 13 15.51 10.94 17.07
C ALA A 13 15.94 9.58 16.50
N LEU A 14 15.55 9.23 15.28
CA LEU A 14 15.99 8.01 14.59
C LEU A 14 17.48 8.04 14.23
N GLN A 15 18.07 9.21 14.05
CA GLN A 15 19.50 9.38 13.78
C GLN A 15 20.38 9.31 15.04
N ASP A 16 19.79 9.53 16.22
CA ASP A 16 20.47 9.40 17.51
C ASP A 16 20.47 7.95 17.99
N SER A 17 21.63 7.33 18.10
CA SER A 17 21.78 5.93 18.51
C SER A 17 21.16 5.61 19.88
N ASN A 18 21.11 6.57 20.80
CA ASN A 18 20.55 6.40 22.14
C ASN A 18 19.02 6.45 22.16
N ARG A 19 18.42 7.18 21.21
CA ARG A 19 16.96 7.40 21.12
C ARG A 19 16.31 6.60 20.00
N ARG A 20 17.09 6.03 19.09
CA ARG A 20 16.63 5.33 17.88
C ARG A 20 15.58 4.28 18.16
N ARG A 21 15.78 3.46 19.18
CA ARG A 21 14.86 2.36 19.51
C ARG A 21 13.50 2.87 19.97
N GLU A 22 13.48 3.87 20.82
CA GLU A 22 12.25 4.50 21.31
C GLU A 22 11.54 5.25 20.18
N ALA A 23 12.30 6.01 19.39
CA ALA A 23 11.75 6.73 18.22
C ALA A 23 11.15 5.75 17.20
N PHE A 24 11.77 4.61 16.95
CA PHE A 24 11.24 3.61 16.04
C PHE A 24 9.96 2.96 16.57
N ALA A 25 9.82 2.74 17.86
CA ALA A 25 8.57 2.29 18.45
C ALA A 25 7.44 3.30 18.19
N GLN A 26 7.71 4.60 18.31
CA GLN A 26 6.75 5.65 17.94
C GLN A 26 6.41 5.64 16.43
N VAL A 27 7.38 5.34 15.56
CA VAL A 27 7.12 5.16 14.11
C VAL A 27 6.15 4.02 13.88
N VAL A 28 6.33 2.89 14.54
CA VAL A 28 5.40 1.74 14.44
C VAL A 28 3.99 2.13 14.90
N ASP A 29 3.87 2.83 16.01
CA ASP A 29 2.58 3.28 16.55
C ASP A 29 1.89 4.29 15.63
N CYS A 30 2.65 5.23 15.04
CA CYS A 30 2.09 6.28 14.18
C CYS A 30 1.69 5.79 12.79
N TYR A 31 2.44 4.87 12.21
CA TYR A 31 2.30 4.45 10.81
C TYR A 31 1.71 3.05 10.64
N GLY A 32 1.68 2.23 11.70
CA GLY A 32 1.29 0.83 11.63
C GLY A 32 -0.09 0.62 11.02
N GLU A 33 -1.10 1.32 11.50
CA GLU A 33 -2.46 1.18 11.00
C GLU A 33 -2.60 1.60 9.54
N LYS A 34 -2.00 2.73 9.15
CA LYS A 34 -2.05 3.23 7.76
C LYS A 34 -1.36 2.26 6.79
N LEU A 35 -0.18 1.76 7.17
CA LEU A 35 0.56 0.79 6.35
C LEU A 35 -0.18 -0.55 6.28
N TYR A 36 -0.78 -1.00 7.39
CA TYR A 36 -1.61 -2.21 7.39
C TYR A 36 -2.73 -2.13 6.35
N TRP A 37 -3.53 -1.06 6.37
CA TRP A 37 -4.64 -0.91 5.44
C TRP A 37 -4.20 -0.72 4.00
N GLN A 38 -3.08 -0.07 3.77
CA GLN A 38 -2.47 0.02 2.44
C GLN A 38 -2.07 -1.36 1.92
N ILE A 39 -1.36 -2.16 2.73
CA ILE A 39 -0.96 -3.53 2.39
C ILE A 39 -2.19 -4.42 2.21
N ARG A 40 -3.16 -4.32 3.13
CA ARG A 40 -4.39 -5.12 3.15
C ARG A 40 -5.20 -5.02 1.85
N LYS A 41 -5.28 -3.80 1.29
CA LYS A 41 -5.92 -3.55 -0.01
C LYS A 41 -5.17 -4.14 -1.20
N MET A 42 -3.88 -4.38 -1.06
CA MET A 42 -3.07 -4.99 -2.13
C MET A 42 -3.11 -6.51 -2.13
N VAL A 43 -3.10 -7.13 -0.95
CA VAL A 43 -2.98 -8.59 -0.82
C VAL A 43 -4.30 -9.30 -0.49
N LEU A 44 -5.30 -8.56 -0.02
CA LEU A 44 -6.67 -9.02 0.30
C LEU A 44 -6.72 -10.22 1.27
N ASP A 45 -5.74 -10.32 2.15
CA ASP A 45 -5.65 -11.33 3.18
C ASP A 45 -5.09 -10.73 4.46
N HIS A 46 -5.70 -11.09 5.61
CA HIS A 46 -5.33 -10.52 6.91
C HIS A 46 -3.95 -10.98 7.39
N ASP A 47 -3.67 -12.26 7.24
CA ASP A 47 -2.44 -12.87 7.76
C ASP A 47 -1.25 -12.43 6.89
N ASP A 48 -1.39 -12.47 5.57
CA ASP A 48 -0.38 -11.94 4.64
C ASP A 48 -0.13 -10.45 4.88
N ALA A 49 -1.18 -9.66 5.15
CA ALA A 49 -1.01 -8.23 5.43
C ALA A 49 -0.23 -7.98 6.72
N ASN A 50 -0.47 -8.75 7.78
CA ASN A 50 0.29 -8.65 9.02
C ASN A 50 1.75 -9.06 8.83
N ASP A 51 2.02 -10.13 8.11
CA ASP A 51 3.37 -10.60 7.81
C ASP A 51 4.15 -9.56 7.00
N LEU A 52 3.53 -8.97 5.98
CA LEU A 52 4.15 -7.92 5.16
C LEU A 52 4.35 -6.61 5.92
N LEU A 53 3.46 -6.26 6.84
CA LEU A 53 3.63 -5.12 7.74
C LEU A 53 4.85 -5.32 8.64
N GLN A 54 4.98 -6.49 9.25
CA GLN A 54 6.13 -6.84 10.07
C GLN A 54 7.42 -6.79 9.25
N ASN A 55 7.44 -7.38 8.06
CA ASN A 55 8.59 -7.35 7.15
C ASN A 55 8.96 -5.91 6.74
N THR A 56 7.95 -5.06 6.51
CA THR A 56 8.15 -3.65 6.19
C THR A 56 8.91 -2.94 7.31
N PHE A 57 8.47 -3.09 8.56
CA PHE A 57 9.16 -2.47 9.71
C PHE A 57 10.53 -3.07 9.98
N MET A 58 10.71 -4.39 9.80
CA MET A 58 12.03 -5.03 9.91
C MET A 58 13.01 -4.47 8.86
N LYS A 59 12.57 -4.30 7.61
CA LYS A 59 13.40 -3.69 6.55
C LYS A 59 13.65 -2.21 6.80
N ALA A 60 12.67 -1.48 7.29
CA ALA A 60 12.85 -0.08 7.69
C ALA A 60 13.91 0.03 8.79
N TRP A 61 13.82 -0.78 9.84
CA TRP A 61 14.82 -0.82 10.91
C TRP A 61 16.24 -1.12 10.40
N ALA A 62 16.38 -2.14 9.56
CA ALA A 62 17.66 -2.55 8.99
C ALA A 62 18.28 -1.49 8.05
N ASN A 63 17.47 -0.61 7.50
CA ASN A 63 17.90 0.43 6.54
C ASN A 63 17.88 1.84 7.13
N LEU A 64 17.70 2.01 8.44
CA LEU A 64 17.66 3.33 9.08
C LEU A 64 18.93 4.16 8.84
N ASP A 65 20.10 3.52 8.78
CA ASP A 65 21.38 4.21 8.53
C ASP A 65 21.46 4.82 7.12
N TYR A 66 20.66 4.33 6.18
CA TYR A 66 20.56 4.86 4.82
C TYR A 66 19.45 5.91 4.66
N PHE A 67 18.57 6.05 5.65
CA PHE A 67 17.53 7.06 5.63
C PHE A 67 18.11 8.42 6.04
N ARG A 68 18.32 9.28 5.02
CA ARG A 68 18.96 10.60 5.21
C ARG A 68 17.98 11.73 5.51
N GLY A 69 16.68 11.46 5.57
CA GLY A 69 15.66 12.50 5.78
C GLY A 69 15.40 13.38 4.54
N GLU A 70 15.90 13.01 3.36
CA GLU A 70 15.67 13.74 2.11
C GLU A 70 14.22 13.62 1.63
N ALA A 71 13.57 12.51 1.93
CA ALA A 71 12.15 12.28 1.74
C ALA A 71 11.42 12.29 3.09
N LYS A 72 10.11 12.50 3.06
CA LYS A 72 9.28 12.32 4.25
C LYS A 72 9.37 10.87 4.75
N LEU A 73 9.33 10.69 6.06
CA LEU A 73 9.35 9.37 6.69
C LEU A 73 8.22 8.48 6.17
N SER A 74 7.01 9.05 6.03
CA SER A 74 5.85 8.37 5.43
C SER A 74 6.13 7.86 4.02
N THR A 75 6.68 8.70 3.13
CA THR A 75 7.01 8.34 1.75
C THR A 75 8.02 7.19 1.69
N TRP A 76 9.03 7.22 2.55
CA TRP A 76 10.05 6.18 2.64
C TRP A 76 9.46 4.85 3.11
N LEU A 77 8.62 4.85 4.17
CA LEU A 77 7.94 3.67 4.67
C LEU A 77 6.96 3.07 3.64
N TYR A 78 6.18 3.92 2.97
CA TYR A 78 5.28 3.48 1.89
C TYR A 78 6.03 2.83 0.74
N LYS A 79 7.18 3.37 0.34
CA LYS A 79 8.02 2.77 -0.69
C LYS A 79 8.48 1.37 -0.32
N ILE A 80 8.89 1.17 0.94
CA ILE A 80 9.27 -0.16 1.44
C ILE A 80 8.07 -1.11 1.39
N SER A 81 6.92 -0.71 1.93
CA SER A 81 5.72 -1.56 2.00
C SER A 81 5.19 -1.94 0.62
N ILE A 82 5.15 -1.02 -0.33
CA ILE A 82 4.72 -1.30 -1.71
C ILE A 82 5.68 -2.30 -2.37
N ASN A 83 6.98 -2.14 -2.20
CA ASN A 83 7.96 -3.09 -2.74
C ASN A 83 7.82 -4.48 -2.13
N GLU A 84 7.53 -4.58 -0.82
CA GLU A 84 7.24 -5.87 -0.17
C GLU A 84 5.99 -6.53 -0.75
N CYS A 85 4.90 -5.77 -0.92
CA CYS A 85 3.67 -6.27 -1.51
C CYS A 85 3.87 -6.75 -2.95
N LEU A 86 4.54 -5.97 -3.79
CA LEU A 86 4.80 -6.34 -5.18
C LEU A 86 5.69 -7.59 -5.28
N THR A 87 6.72 -7.67 -4.44
CA THR A 87 7.58 -8.85 -4.36
C THR A 87 6.80 -10.10 -3.94
N PHE A 88 5.95 -9.97 -2.93
CA PHE A 88 5.07 -11.04 -2.46
C PHE A 88 4.10 -11.50 -3.56
N LEU A 89 3.38 -10.58 -4.20
CA LEU A 89 2.42 -10.90 -5.27
C LEU A 89 3.11 -11.58 -6.46
N ASN A 90 4.28 -11.11 -6.87
CA ASN A 90 5.07 -11.73 -7.94
C ASN A 90 5.52 -13.15 -7.58
N ARG A 91 5.92 -13.36 -6.31
CA ARG A 91 6.30 -14.69 -5.82
C ARG A 91 5.10 -15.65 -5.81
N GLN A 92 3.94 -15.18 -5.35
CA GLN A 92 2.71 -15.97 -5.36
C GLN A 92 2.34 -16.42 -6.79
N ARG A 93 2.39 -15.48 -7.76
CA ARG A 93 2.14 -15.81 -9.18
C ARG A 93 3.11 -16.88 -9.70
N ALA A 94 4.40 -16.75 -9.40
CA ALA A 94 5.42 -17.70 -9.82
C ALA A 94 5.19 -19.10 -9.22
N LEU A 95 4.79 -19.18 -7.95
CA LEU A 95 4.49 -20.44 -7.27
C LEU A 95 3.26 -21.14 -7.84
N LEU A 96 2.22 -20.38 -8.14
CA LEU A 96 0.97 -20.91 -8.70
C LEU A 96 1.11 -21.28 -10.18
N LYS A 97 2.18 -20.87 -10.86
CA LYS A 97 2.40 -21.02 -12.32
C LYS A 97 1.22 -20.51 -13.15
N VAL A 98 0.56 -19.48 -12.68
CA VAL A 98 -0.67 -18.94 -13.25
C VAL A 98 -0.39 -17.75 -14.18
N SER A 99 -1.27 -17.58 -15.17
CA SER A 99 -1.28 -16.39 -16.02
C SER A 99 -1.64 -15.11 -15.21
N LEU A 100 -1.52 -13.95 -15.83
CA LEU A 100 -1.96 -12.68 -15.20
C LEU A 100 -3.45 -12.70 -14.88
N ASP A 101 -4.27 -13.28 -15.77
CA ASP A 101 -5.72 -13.37 -15.59
C ASP A 101 -6.10 -14.30 -14.41
N ASP A 102 -5.38 -15.42 -14.24
CA ASP A 102 -5.60 -16.33 -13.11
C ASP A 102 -5.12 -15.72 -11.77
N ALA A 103 -4.13 -14.84 -11.80
CA ALA A 103 -3.68 -14.13 -10.60
C ALA A 103 -4.73 -13.11 -10.11
N ASP A 104 -5.45 -12.47 -11.03
CA ASP A 104 -6.58 -11.59 -10.68
C ASP A 104 -7.76 -12.41 -10.14
N GLN A 105 -8.00 -13.63 -10.68
CA GLN A 105 -9.00 -14.54 -10.11
C GLN A 105 -8.66 -14.97 -8.68
N PHE A 106 -7.41 -15.24 -8.38
CA PHE A 106 -6.96 -15.56 -7.02
C PHE A 106 -7.25 -14.42 -6.02
N LEU A 107 -7.08 -13.17 -6.44
CA LEU A 107 -7.42 -12.00 -5.61
C LEU A 107 -8.94 -11.82 -5.46
N LEU A 108 -9.72 -12.14 -6.49
CA LEU A 108 -11.19 -12.15 -6.42
C LEU A 108 -11.70 -13.21 -5.43
N ASP A 109 -11.17 -14.43 -5.48
CA ASP A 109 -11.53 -15.50 -4.55
C ASP A 109 -11.22 -15.12 -3.09
N ARG A 110 -10.10 -14.44 -2.85
CA ARG A 110 -9.76 -13.88 -1.54
C ARG A 110 -10.75 -12.82 -1.08
N LEU A 111 -11.13 -11.90 -1.97
CA LEU A 111 -12.10 -10.87 -1.68
C LEU A 111 -13.47 -11.46 -1.32
N GLU A 112 -13.89 -12.51 -2.04
CA GLU A 112 -15.17 -13.17 -1.81
C GLU A 112 -15.22 -13.90 -0.47
N SER A 113 -14.11 -14.45 -0.01
CA SER A 113 -13.99 -15.17 1.27
C SER A 113 -13.65 -14.27 2.45
N ASP A 114 -13.47 -12.97 2.24
CA ASP A 114 -12.99 -12.03 3.27
C ASP A 114 -14.14 -11.53 4.16
N PRO A 115 -14.13 -11.89 5.47
CA PRO A 115 -15.17 -11.46 6.41
C PRO A 115 -15.31 -9.94 6.57
N TYR A 116 -14.25 -9.19 6.27
CA TYR A 116 -14.26 -7.72 6.37
C TYR A 116 -15.23 -7.08 5.38
N PHE A 117 -15.42 -7.72 4.20
CA PHE A 117 -16.30 -7.23 3.15
C PHE A 117 -17.71 -7.85 3.16
N ASP A 118 -17.98 -8.78 4.05
CA ASP A 118 -19.28 -9.48 4.10
C ASP A 118 -20.49 -8.59 4.45
N GLY A 119 -20.25 -7.44 5.10
CA GLY A 119 -21.31 -6.54 5.57
C GLY A 119 -21.68 -5.39 4.63
N ASP A 120 -20.84 -5.08 3.62
CA ASP A 120 -21.03 -3.93 2.73
C ASP A 120 -20.91 -4.35 1.27
N ALA A 121 -22.06 -4.63 0.64
CA ALA A 121 -22.13 -5.02 -0.77
C ALA A 121 -21.56 -3.97 -1.73
N LEU A 122 -21.71 -2.67 -1.42
CA LEU A 122 -21.18 -1.59 -2.24
C LEU A 122 -19.66 -1.53 -2.15
N GLN A 123 -19.11 -1.69 -0.95
CA GLN A 123 -17.67 -1.73 -0.74
C GLN A 123 -17.04 -2.94 -1.44
N LYS A 124 -17.68 -4.11 -1.35
CA LYS A 124 -17.26 -5.33 -2.05
C LYS A 124 -17.29 -5.12 -3.58
N LYS A 125 -18.36 -4.55 -4.12
CA LYS A 125 -18.50 -4.22 -5.55
C LYS A 125 -17.40 -3.25 -6.02
N LEU A 126 -17.09 -2.23 -5.21
CA LEU A 126 -15.97 -1.33 -5.50
C LEU A 126 -14.63 -2.06 -5.55
N GLN A 127 -14.34 -2.95 -4.61
CA GLN A 127 -13.11 -3.75 -4.62
C GLN A 127 -13.05 -4.68 -5.84
N GLN A 128 -14.15 -5.31 -6.23
CA GLN A 128 -14.22 -6.09 -7.45
C GLN A 128 -13.89 -5.23 -8.69
N ALA A 129 -14.47 -4.03 -8.79
CA ALA A 129 -14.15 -3.09 -9.87
C ALA A 129 -12.65 -2.73 -9.90
N ILE A 130 -12.05 -2.48 -8.76
CA ILE A 130 -10.62 -2.17 -8.63
C ILE A 130 -9.75 -3.36 -9.08
N LEU A 131 -10.16 -4.60 -8.79
CA LEU A 131 -9.43 -5.80 -9.21
C LEU A 131 -9.44 -6.01 -10.73
N THR A 132 -10.39 -5.43 -11.46
CA THR A 132 -10.39 -5.45 -12.94
C THR A 132 -9.34 -4.53 -13.56
N LEU A 133 -8.74 -3.63 -12.77
CA LEU A 133 -7.71 -2.71 -13.25
C LEU A 133 -6.37 -3.44 -13.43
N PRO A 134 -5.59 -3.11 -14.47
CA PRO A 134 -4.20 -3.52 -14.55
C PRO A 134 -3.42 -3.13 -13.28
N GLU A 135 -2.49 -3.96 -12.84
CA GLU A 135 -1.77 -3.80 -11.56
C GLU A 135 -1.24 -2.38 -11.30
N LYS A 136 -0.62 -1.76 -12.31
CA LYS A 136 -0.12 -0.38 -12.18
C LYS A 136 -1.24 0.65 -11.97
N GLN A 137 -2.37 0.50 -12.67
CA GLN A 137 -3.53 1.39 -12.51
C GLN A 137 -4.20 1.16 -11.15
N ARG A 138 -4.30 -0.07 -10.71
CA ARG A 138 -4.82 -0.47 -9.39
C ARG A 138 -4.01 0.17 -8.26
N LEU A 139 -2.68 0.08 -8.35
CA LEU A 139 -1.78 0.69 -7.38
C LEU A 139 -1.96 2.21 -7.30
N VAL A 140 -1.96 2.88 -8.46
CA VAL A 140 -2.17 4.34 -8.54
C VAL A 140 -3.55 4.73 -8.00
N PHE A 141 -4.59 3.95 -8.32
CA PHE A 141 -5.94 4.17 -7.79
C PHE A 141 -5.97 4.07 -6.26
N ASN A 142 -5.42 3.02 -5.69
CA ASN A 142 -5.40 2.82 -4.24
C ASN A 142 -4.65 3.95 -3.51
N MET A 143 -3.47 4.33 -4.00
CA MET A 143 -2.67 5.42 -3.42
C MET A 143 -3.40 6.77 -3.48
N LYS A 144 -4.12 7.04 -4.57
CA LYS A 144 -4.80 8.32 -4.73
C LYS A 144 -6.15 8.37 -4.05
N TYR A 145 -6.97 7.32 -4.19
CA TYR A 145 -8.35 7.30 -3.71
C TYR A 145 -8.44 7.01 -2.20
N PHE A 146 -7.74 6.00 -1.71
CA PHE A 146 -7.82 5.60 -0.31
C PHE A 146 -6.78 6.28 0.59
N ASP A 147 -5.56 6.45 0.08
CA ASP A 147 -4.46 6.98 0.87
C ASP A 147 -4.29 8.50 0.67
N GLU A 148 -5.10 9.11 -0.23
CA GLU A 148 -5.14 10.56 -0.52
C GLU A 148 -3.76 11.17 -0.83
N MET A 149 -2.82 10.36 -1.36
CA MET A 149 -1.46 10.80 -1.63
C MET A 149 -1.41 11.92 -2.67
N LYS A 150 -0.46 12.81 -2.51
CA LYS A 150 -0.11 13.79 -3.55
C LYS A 150 0.63 13.11 -4.69
N TYR A 151 0.39 13.57 -5.93
CA TYR A 151 1.06 12.98 -7.10
C TYR A 151 2.59 13.08 -7.04
N GLU A 152 3.12 14.12 -6.40
CA GLU A 152 4.54 14.29 -6.18
C GLU A 152 5.11 13.17 -5.27
N GLU A 153 4.41 12.85 -4.18
CA GLU A 153 4.78 11.74 -3.28
C GLU A 153 4.68 10.38 -3.99
N MET A 154 3.61 10.19 -4.78
CA MET A 154 3.46 8.98 -5.59
C MET A 154 4.58 8.85 -6.64
N SER A 155 4.99 9.97 -7.25
CA SER A 155 6.10 10.03 -8.20
C SER A 155 7.42 9.59 -7.55
N ASP A 156 7.70 10.04 -6.33
CA ASP A 156 8.88 9.66 -5.56
C ASP A 156 8.89 8.17 -5.20
N ILE A 157 7.71 7.61 -4.89
CA ILE A 157 7.58 6.19 -4.54
C ILE A 157 7.71 5.31 -5.77
N LEU A 158 7.00 5.63 -6.85
CA LEU A 158 6.85 4.76 -8.03
C LEU A 158 7.87 5.02 -9.14
N GLY A 159 8.62 6.12 -9.07
CA GLY A 159 9.54 6.53 -10.13
C GLY A 159 8.83 6.86 -11.46
N THR A 160 7.58 7.30 -11.38
CA THR A 160 6.72 7.60 -12.54
C THR A 160 6.37 9.09 -12.52
N SER A 161 6.38 9.75 -13.69
CA SER A 161 6.09 11.18 -13.77
C SER A 161 4.67 11.53 -13.29
N VAL A 162 4.52 12.72 -12.70
CA VAL A 162 3.23 13.23 -12.22
C VAL A 162 2.17 13.23 -13.34
N GLY A 163 2.55 13.60 -14.57
CA GLY A 163 1.66 13.58 -15.72
C GLY A 163 1.15 12.17 -16.06
N ALA A 164 2.03 11.17 -16.04
CA ALA A 164 1.66 9.78 -16.27
C ALA A 164 0.77 9.22 -15.14
N LEU A 165 1.03 9.60 -13.88
CA LEU A 165 0.19 9.22 -12.74
C LEU A 165 -1.21 9.80 -12.83
N LYS A 166 -1.35 11.08 -13.20
CA LYS A 166 -2.66 11.72 -13.43
C LYS A 166 -3.44 11.02 -14.53
N ALA A 167 -2.80 10.71 -15.66
CA ALA A 167 -3.42 9.97 -16.75
C ALA A 167 -3.85 8.56 -16.32
N SER A 168 -2.97 7.84 -15.60
CA SER A 168 -3.26 6.51 -15.08
C SER A 168 -4.44 6.51 -14.10
N TYR A 169 -4.50 7.48 -13.19
CA TYR A 169 -5.61 7.62 -12.25
C TYR A 169 -6.92 7.95 -12.97
N HIS A 170 -6.90 8.87 -13.93
CA HIS A 170 -8.08 9.21 -14.72
C HIS A 170 -8.65 7.98 -15.46
N HIS A 171 -7.79 7.19 -16.09
CA HIS A 171 -8.21 5.95 -16.76
C HIS A 171 -8.74 4.90 -15.77
N ALA A 172 -8.13 4.80 -14.59
CA ALA A 172 -8.59 3.88 -13.55
C ALA A 172 -9.99 4.27 -13.04
N VAL A 173 -10.21 5.54 -12.71
CA VAL A 173 -11.52 6.06 -12.26
C VAL A 173 -12.59 5.75 -13.29
N LYS A 174 -12.34 6.07 -14.57
CA LYS A 174 -13.32 5.80 -15.65
C LYS A 174 -13.67 4.32 -15.75
N LYS A 175 -12.69 3.42 -15.66
CA LYS A 175 -12.97 1.97 -15.71
C LYS A 175 -13.77 1.49 -14.51
N VAL A 176 -13.48 2.01 -13.31
CA VAL A 176 -14.24 1.70 -12.09
C VAL A 176 -15.68 2.20 -12.20
N GLU A 177 -15.89 3.44 -12.67
CA GLU A 177 -17.22 3.98 -12.92
C GLU A 177 -18.00 3.14 -13.95
N ASP A 178 -17.37 2.79 -15.07
CA ASP A 178 -17.96 1.94 -16.10
C ASP A 178 -18.36 0.57 -15.56
N TYR A 179 -17.55 -0.02 -14.66
CA TYR A 179 -17.87 -1.29 -14.01
C TYR A 179 -19.08 -1.17 -13.09
N LEU A 180 -19.10 -0.14 -12.24
CA LEU A 180 -20.17 0.07 -11.27
C LEU A 180 -21.53 0.41 -11.92
N THR A 181 -21.52 1.03 -13.10
CA THR A 181 -22.72 1.45 -13.81
C THR A 181 -23.27 0.43 -14.82
N LYS A 182 -22.47 -0.57 -15.23
CA LYS A 182 -22.90 -1.60 -16.22
C LYS A 182 -23.74 -2.74 -15.66
N GLU A 183 -23.89 -2.83 -14.37
CA GLU A 183 -24.61 -3.93 -13.69
C GLU A 183 -26.00 -3.51 -13.17
N ASP A 184 -26.54 -2.41 -13.62
CA ASP A 184 -27.95 -2.07 -13.48
C ASP A 184 -28.71 -2.56 -14.78
#